data_708457a2ca36d5da0290e942bae1bb11
#
_entry.id   708457a2ca36d5da0290e942bae1bb11
#
_cell.length_a   1.000
_cell.length_b   1.000
_cell.length_c   1.000
_cell.angle_alpha   90.00
_cell.angle_beta   90.00
_cell.angle_gamma   90.00
#
_symmetry.space_group_name_H-M   'P 1'
#
loop_
_entity.id
_entity.type
_entity.pdbx_description
1 polymer ?
#
loop_
_entity_poly.entity_id
_entity_poly.type
_entity_poly.pdbx_seq_one_letter_code
_entity_poly.pdbx_strand_id
1 'polypeptide(L)'
;MAVDVLASEESEESITADWIMKSMKALASRIVGQIGDETEVVSEIPNLTLHRFDEPTKPTGYLLEPSVCVILQGLSAWSLGDNDYVYDATRFFVTSIDLPLIAQILEASPSEPYVGMTLKLDRMQIAQLILDSQLPSLNSGKASRAIELGALSKPLFGAIERLINLLAEPECIPVLSPLVQKEIVFRLLTTECGPKIRQIAT
;
A
#
# COMPACT_ATOMS: atom_id res chain seq x y z
N MET A 1 -3.14 38.55 4.69
CA MET A 1 -3.35 37.45 5.67
C MET A 1 -3.82 36.15 5.02
N ALA A 2 -4.78 36.13 4.08
CA ALA A 2 -5.22 34.88 3.41
C ALA A 2 -4.20 34.33 2.38
N VAL A 3 -3.39 35.15 1.76
CA VAL A 3 -2.39 34.77 0.75
C VAL A 3 -1.16 34.08 1.37
N ASP A 4 -0.79 34.46 2.60
CA ASP A 4 0.36 33.84 3.30
C ASP A 4 0.04 32.42 3.81
N VAL A 5 -1.23 32.14 4.12
CA VAL A 5 -1.65 30.78 4.59
C VAL A 5 -1.63 29.79 3.43
N LEU A 6 -2.13 30.18 2.26
CA LEU A 6 -2.12 29.32 1.06
C LEU A 6 -0.69 29.01 0.57
N ALA A 7 0.21 29.97 0.59
CA ALA A 7 1.61 29.78 0.22
C ALA A 7 2.37 28.87 1.22
N SER A 8 1.99 28.87 2.50
CA SER A 8 2.57 27.99 3.51
C SER A 8 2.06 26.55 3.39
N GLU A 9 0.77 26.36 3.07
CA GLU A 9 0.18 25.02 2.85
C GLU A 9 0.76 24.35 1.60
N GLU A 10 0.86 25.06 0.47
CA GLU A 10 1.50 24.55 -0.76
C GLU A 10 2.98 24.18 -0.55
N SER A 11 3.72 24.92 0.28
CA SER A 11 5.11 24.62 0.60
C SER A 11 5.25 23.40 1.51
N GLU A 12 4.36 23.19 2.48
CA GLU A 12 4.36 22.02 3.37
C GLU A 12 3.95 20.74 2.61
N GLU A 13 2.97 20.80 1.71
CA GLU A 13 2.57 19.67 0.86
C GLU A 13 3.73 19.26 -0.08
N SER A 14 4.39 20.22 -0.71
CA SER A 14 5.55 19.97 -1.58
C SER A 14 6.72 19.33 -0.83
N ILE A 15 7.05 19.84 0.36
CA ILE A 15 8.12 19.29 1.21
C ILE A 15 7.77 17.87 1.68
N THR A 16 6.49 17.63 1.98
CA THR A 16 6.02 16.31 2.39
C THR A 16 6.09 15.30 1.26
N ALA A 17 5.70 15.67 0.04
CA ALA A 17 5.78 14.83 -1.14
C ALA A 17 7.24 14.46 -1.49
N ASP A 18 8.15 15.43 -1.49
CA ASP A 18 9.58 15.21 -1.77
C ASP A 18 10.22 14.29 -0.71
N TRP A 19 9.87 14.47 0.56
CA TRP A 19 10.34 13.58 1.64
C TRP A 19 9.84 12.14 1.44
N ILE A 20 8.56 11.93 1.11
CA ILE A 20 7.99 10.61 0.85
C ILE A 20 8.72 9.94 -0.31
N MET A 21 8.87 10.62 -1.44
CA MET A 21 9.54 10.08 -2.62
C MET A 21 10.99 9.65 -2.34
N LYS A 22 11.74 10.47 -1.61
CA LYS A 22 13.11 10.16 -1.21
C LYS A 22 13.18 8.95 -0.26
N SER A 23 12.26 8.88 0.69
CA SER A 23 12.18 7.76 1.64
C SER A 23 11.74 6.46 0.96
N MET A 24 10.82 6.54 -0.02
CA MET A 24 10.40 5.39 -0.82
C MET A 24 11.56 4.80 -1.63
N LYS A 25 12.36 5.65 -2.29
CA LYS A 25 13.53 5.19 -3.03
C LYS A 25 14.56 4.49 -2.12
N ALA A 26 14.77 5.01 -0.92
CA ALA A 26 15.63 4.38 0.08
C ALA A 26 15.07 3.03 0.56
N LEU A 27 13.76 2.93 0.76
CA LEU A 27 13.08 1.70 1.15
C LEU A 27 13.10 0.66 0.02
N ALA A 28 12.86 1.08 -1.23
CA ALA A 28 12.96 0.23 -2.41
C ALA A 28 14.35 -0.39 -2.54
N SER A 29 15.41 0.40 -2.36
CA SER A 29 16.80 -0.09 -2.39
C SER A 29 17.07 -1.15 -1.31
N ARG A 30 16.50 -1.00 -0.11
CA ARG A 30 16.60 -2.00 0.96
C ARG A 30 15.89 -3.30 0.60
N ILE A 31 14.69 -3.22 0.04
CA ILE A 31 13.93 -4.39 -0.41
C ILE A 31 14.71 -5.14 -1.49
N VAL A 32 15.24 -4.45 -2.51
CA VAL A 32 16.06 -5.04 -3.56
C VAL A 32 17.24 -5.83 -2.96
N GLY A 33 17.90 -5.28 -1.94
CA GLY A 33 18.98 -5.96 -1.24
C GLY A 33 18.55 -7.21 -0.46
N GLN A 34 17.29 -7.27 -0.02
CA GLN A 34 16.77 -8.42 0.75
C GLN A 34 16.23 -9.54 -0.13
N ILE A 35 15.51 -9.22 -1.21
CA ILE A 35 14.88 -10.23 -2.07
C ILE A 35 15.81 -10.74 -3.19
N GLY A 36 16.97 -10.10 -3.40
CA GLY A 36 17.91 -10.52 -4.43
C GLY A 36 17.28 -10.48 -5.83
N ASP A 37 17.48 -11.55 -6.61
CA ASP A 37 17.00 -11.66 -8.00
C ASP A 37 15.60 -12.28 -8.13
N GLU A 38 14.90 -12.53 -7.00
CA GLU A 38 13.56 -13.09 -7.03
C GLU A 38 12.54 -12.02 -7.39
N THR A 39 11.50 -12.40 -8.15
CA THR A 39 10.46 -11.46 -8.59
C THR A 39 9.32 -11.29 -7.57
N GLU A 40 9.07 -12.32 -6.77
CA GLU A 40 8.04 -12.32 -5.73
C GLU A 40 8.51 -13.14 -4.53
N VAL A 41 8.52 -12.53 -3.36
CA VAL A 41 8.93 -13.15 -2.12
C VAL A 41 7.85 -13.00 -1.06
N VAL A 42 7.30 -14.14 -0.61
CA VAL A 42 6.49 -14.17 0.62
C VAL A 42 7.45 -14.01 1.79
N SER A 43 7.38 -12.88 2.47
CA SER A 43 8.32 -12.54 3.53
C SER A 43 8.06 -13.31 4.83
N GLU A 44 8.99 -13.23 5.78
CA GLU A 44 8.82 -13.77 7.14
C GLU A 44 7.75 -12.99 7.94
N ILE A 45 7.41 -11.78 7.53
CA ILE A 45 6.30 -11.03 8.11
C ILE A 45 4.99 -11.59 7.58
N PRO A 46 4.08 -12.07 8.45
CA PRO A 46 2.80 -12.62 8.02
C PRO A 46 2.02 -11.65 7.14
N ASN A 47 1.41 -12.16 6.09
CA ASN A 47 0.58 -11.41 5.13
C ASN A 47 1.34 -10.45 4.21
N LEU A 48 2.66 -10.32 4.30
CA LEU A 48 3.46 -9.42 3.49
C LEU A 48 4.18 -10.15 2.37
N THR A 49 3.91 -9.76 1.13
CA THR A 49 4.63 -10.18 -0.08
C THR A 49 5.35 -8.98 -0.67
N LEU A 50 6.61 -9.17 -1.08
CA LEU A 50 7.44 -8.17 -1.73
C LEU A 50 7.61 -8.54 -3.20
N HIS A 51 7.64 -7.52 -4.06
CA HIS A 51 7.73 -7.68 -5.51
C HIS A 51 8.90 -6.89 -6.06
N ARG A 52 9.65 -7.50 -6.99
CA ARG A 52 10.70 -6.86 -7.79
C ARG A 52 10.60 -7.33 -9.23
N PHE A 53 10.67 -6.40 -10.17
CA PHE A 53 10.80 -6.71 -11.59
C PHE A 53 11.85 -5.79 -12.20
N ASP A 54 12.78 -6.35 -12.95
CA ASP A 54 13.88 -5.63 -13.59
C ASP A 54 13.56 -5.23 -15.04
N GLU A 55 12.38 -5.62 -15.53
CA GLU A 55 11.87 -5.27 -16.86
C GLU A 55 10.34 -5.16 -16.85
N PRO A 56 9.74 -4.44 -17.80
CA PRO A 56 8.30 -4.40 -17.99
C PRO A 56 7.75 -5.79 -18.28
N THR A 57 6.54 -6.09 -17.76
CA THR A 57 5.91 -7.39 -17.94
C THR A 57 4.81 -7.36 -18.99
N LYS A 58 4.42 -8.54 -19.48
CA LYS A 58 3.17 -8.69 -20.23
C LYS A 58 1.99 -8.63 -19.26
N PRO A 59 0.79 -8.22 -19.73
CA PRO A 59 -0.43 -8.34 -18.94
C PRO A 59 -0.62 -9.76 -18.45
N THR A 60 -0.75 -9.93 -17.13
CA THR A 60 -0.84 -11.24 -16.47
C THR A 60 -2.03 -11.26 -15.53
N GLY A 61 -2.82 -12.35 -15.58
CA GLY A 61 -3.97 -12.53 -14.69
C GLY A 61 -3.55 -12.88 -13.27
N TYR A 62 -4.15 -12.19 -12.30
CA TYR A 62 -3.99 -12.45 -10.87
C TYR A 62 -5.33 -12.58 -10.18
N LEU A 63 -5.40 -13.42 -9.15
CA LEU A 63 -6.46 -13.39 -8.16
C LEU A 63 -5.93 -12.67 -6.93
N LEU A 64 -6.36 -11.43 -6.72
CA LEU A 64 -5.93 -10.62 -5.59
C LEU A 64 -6.94 -10.73 -4.46
N GLU A 65 -6.52 -11.26 -3.32
CA GLU A 65 -7.30 -11.28 -2.09
C GLU A 65 -7.38 -9.86 -1.48
N PRO A 66 -8.30 -9.61 -0.51
CA PRO A 66 -8.37 -8.32 0.18
C PRO A 66 -7.00 -7.85 0.67
N SER A 67 -6.52 -6.75 0.10
CA SER A 67 -5.13 -6.32 0.30
C SER A 67 -4.97 -4.82 0.15
N VAL A 68 -3.91 -4.29 0.73
CA VAL A 68 -3.33 -3.01 0.36
C VAL A 68 -2.03 -3.25 -0.41
N CYS A 69 -1.92 -2.60 -1.58
CA CYS A 69 -0.74 -2.66 -2.42
C CYS A 69 -0.11 -1.28 -2.51
N VAL A 70 1.21 -1.22 -2.39
CA VAL A 70 1.99 0.03 -2.47
C VAL A 70 3.15 -0.20 -3.42
N ILE A 71 3.30 0.72 -4.38
CA ILE A 71 4.49 0.80 -5.23
C ILE A 71 5.49 1.72 -4.53
N LEU A 72 6.72 1.28 -4.43
CA LEU A 72 7.83 2.07 -3.87
C LEU A 72 8.71 2.64 -4.98
N GLN A 73 8.73 1.99 -6.15
CA GLN A 73 9.48 2.43 -7.32
C GLN A 73 8.88 1.81 -8.59
N GLY A 74 8.85 2.58 -9.69
CA GLY A 74 8.30 2.15 -10.97
C GLY A 74 6.83 2.49 -11.16
N LEU A 75 6.21 1.91 -12.19
CA LEU A 75 4.83 2.16 -12.59
C LEU A 75 4.13 0.85 -12.93
N SER A 76 2.87 0.72 -12.53
CA SER A 76 2.04 -0.45 -12.83
C SER A 76 0.67 -0.04 -13.37
N ALA A 77 0.13 -0.87 -14.26
CA ALA A 77 -1.25 -0.80 -14.70
C ALA A 77 -2.01 -2.05 -14.25
N TRP A 78 -3.26 -1.85 -13.85
CA TRP A 78 -4.15 -2.91 -13.39
C TRP A 78 -5.49 -2.74 -14.07
N SER A 79 -5.97 -3.81 -14.71
CA SER A 79 -7.24 -3.82 -15.42
C SER A 79 -8.24 -4.74 -14.73
N LEU A 80 -9.44 -4.22 -14.48
CA LEU A 80 -10.57 -4.96 -13.92
C LEU A 80 -11.80 -4.74 -14.80
N GLY A 81 -12.15 -5.73 -15.61
CA GLY A 81 -13.16 -5.59 -16.67
C GLY A 81 -12.77 -4.46 -17.63
N ASP A 82 -13.67 -3.49 -17.82
CA ASP A 82 -13.46 -2.34 -18.71
C ASP A 82 -12.76 -1.14 -18.02
N ASN A 83 -12.27 -1.31 -16.79
CA ASN A 83 -11.62 -0.21 -16.04
C ASN A 83 -10.13 -0.47 -15.92
N ASP A 84 -9.34 0.50 -16.35
CA ASP A 84 -7.89 0.51 -16.20
C ASP A 84 -7.48 1.50 -15.10
N TYR A 85 -6.52 1.07 -14.28
CA TYR A 85 -5.94 1.84 -13.19
C TYR A 85 -4.43 1.89 -13.40
N VAL A 86 -3.89 3.07 -13.59
CA VAL A 86 -2.44 3.31 -13.61
C VAL A 86 -2.09 4.03 -12.32
N TYR A 87 -1.13 3.52 -11.58
CA TYR A 87 -0.70 4.15 -10.34
C TYR A 87 0.79 3.97 -10.08
N ASP A 88 1.33 4.91 -9.35
CA ASP A 88 2.73 5.06 -9.02
C ASP A 88 2.95 5.09 -7.49
N ALA A 89 4.15 5.44 -7.10
CA ALA A 89 4.58 5.53 -5.72
C ALA A 89 3.85 6.59 -4.86
N THR A 90 2.98 7.45 -5.43
CA THR A 90 2.26 8.48 -4.67
C THR A 90 0.95 7.98 -4.06
N ARG A 91 0.51 6.78 -4.46
CA ARG A 91 -0.79 6.21 -4.08
C ARG A 91 -0.64 4.79 -3.57
N PHE A 92 -1.60 4.39 -2.75
CA PHE A 92 -1.83 2.99 -2.44
C PHE A 92 -3.13 2.52 -3.11
N PHE A 93 -3.23 1.21 -3.29
CA PHE A 93 -4.34 0.53 -3.91
C PHE A 93 -4.96 -0.42 -2.89
N VAL A 94 -6.29 -0.43 -2.77
CA VAL A 94 -7.01 -1.31 -1.84
C VAL A 94 -8.06 -2.13 -2.57
N THR A 95 -8.11 -3.43 -2.26
CA THR A 95 -9.22 -4.32 -2.60
C THR A 95 -9.91 -4.82 -1.35
N SER A 96 -11.24 -4.99 -1.41
CA SER A 96 -12.04 -5.50 -0.28
C SER A 96 -12.60 -6.91 -0.47
N ILE A 97 -12.44 -7.46 -1.67
CA ILE A 97 -12.92 -8.80 -2.06
C ILE A 97 -11.86 -9.47 -2.93
N ASP A 98 -11.99 -10.76 -3.12
CA ASP A 98 -11.18 -11.50 -4.10
C ASP A 98 -11.50 -10.98 -5.51
N LEU A 99 -10.48 -10.49 -6.20
CA LEU A 99 -10.62 -9.88 -7.52
C LEU A 99 -9.74 -10.58 -8.55
N PRO A 100 -10.34 -11.15 -9.60
CA PRO A 100 -9.61 -11.51 -10.80
C PRO A 100 -9.28 -10.22 -11.57
N LEU A 101 -8.01 -9.86 -11.64
CA LEU A 101 -7.53 -8.68 -12.36
C LEU A 101 -6.35 -9.03 -13.25
N ILE A 102 -6.05 -8.13 -14.19
CA ILE A 102 -4.85 -8.22 -15.02
C ILE A 102 -3.90 -7.15 -14.53
N ALA A 103 -2.69 -7.55 -14.16
CA ALA A 103 -1.62 -6.63 -13.75
C ALA A 103 -0.52 -6.59 -14.81
N GLN A 104 0.08 -5.43 -14.99
CA GLN A 104 1.21 -5.20 -15.87
C GLN A 104 2.17 -4.19 -15.26
N ILE A 105 3.45 -4.53 -15.20
CA ILE A 105 4.49 -3.57 -14.90
C ILE A 105 4.81 -2.79 -16.17
N LEU A 106 4.71 -1.46 -16.10
CA LEU A 106 4.92 -0.57 -17.24
C LEU A 106 6.34 -0.01 -17.27
N GLU A 107 6.89 0.32 -16.10
CA GLU A 107 8.22 0.90 -15.97
C GLU A 107 9.05 0.10 -14.98
N ALA A 108 10.13 -0.50 -15.49
CA ALA A 108 11.16 -1.19 -14.73
C ALA A 108 12.42 -1.32 -15.58
N SER A 109 13.59 -1.29 -14.95
CA SER A 109 14.88 -1.59 -15.55
C SER A 109 15.82 -2.19 -14.50
N PRO A 110 16.93 -2.85 -14.87
CA PRO A 110 17.89 -3.37 -13.90
C PRO A 110 18.52 -2.30 -12.98
N SER A 111 18.63 -1.04 -13.47
CA SER A 111 19.14 0.10 -12.69
C SER A 111 18.07 0.77 -11.84
N GLU A 112 16.81 0.68 -12.25
CA GLU A 112 15.63 1.19 -11.56
C GLU A 112 14.50 0.15 -11.65
N PRO A 113 14.58 -0.95 -10.84
CA PRO A 113 13.56 -1.99 -10.88
C PRO A 113 12.22 -1.48 -10.35
N TYR A 114 11.15 -2.08 -10.85
CA TYR A 114 9.87 -1.97 -10.14
C TYR A 114 10.01 -2.63 -8.79
N VAL A 115 9.58 -1.95 -7.75
CA VAL A 115 9.54 -2.46 -6.38
C VAL A 115 8.18 -2.15 -5.77
N GLY A 116 7.52 -3.17 -5.27
CA GLY A 116 6.22 -3.03 -4.63
C GLY A 116 6.05 -3.99 -3.46
N MET A 117 4.96 -3.79 -2.73
CA MET A 117 4.53 -4.69 -1.67
C MET A 117 3.03 -4.92 -1.72
N THR A 118 2.62 -6.10 -1.31
CA THR A 118 1.22 -6.46 -1.06
C THR A 118 1.09 -6.91 0.39
N LEU A 119 0.23 -6.24 1.16
CA LEU A 119 -0.14 -6.65 2.51
C LEU A 119 -1.59 -7.12 2.49
N LYS A 120 -1.81 -8.42 2.71
CA LYS A 120 -3.16 -8.99 2.86
C LYS A 120 -3.81 -8.44 4.13
N LEU A 121 -5.07 -8.12 4.02
CA LEU A 121 -5.86 -7.52 5.10
C LEU A 121 -6.64 -8.62 5.83
N ASP A 122 -6.35 -8.81 7.09
CA ASP A 122 -7.02 -9.78 7.93
C ASP A 122 -8.41 -9.28 8.37
N ARG A 123 -9.45 -10.02 7.95
CA ARG A 123 -10.85 -9.72 8.26
C ARG A 123 -11.13 -9.62 9.76
N MET A 124 -10.58 -10.55 10.55
CA MET A 124 -10.81 -10.57 11.99
C MET A 124 -10.14 -9.40 12.69
N GLN A 125 -8.91 -9.06 12.25
CA GLN A 125 -8.18 -7.90 12.76
C GLN A 125 -8.94 -6.59 12.47
N ILE A 126 -9.49 -6.45 11.25
CA ILE A 126 -10.28 -5.27 10.87
C ILE A 126 -11.55 -5.18 11.73
N ALA A 127 -12.31 -6.29 11.86
CA ALA A 127 -13.53 -6.32 12.66
C ALA A 127 -13.27 -5.93 14.12
N GLN A 128 -12.22 -6.51 14.73
CA GLN A 128 -11.84 -6.18 16.10
C GLN A 128 -11.45 -4.71 16.24
N LEU A 129 -10.68 -4.18 15.28
CA LEU A 129 -10.23 -2.80 15.32
C LEU A 129 -11.40 -1.80 15.17
N ILE A 130 -12.40 -2.11 14.36
CA ILE A 130 -13.61 -1.30 14.24
C ILE A 130 -14.37 -1.25 15.56
N LEU A 131 -14.48 -2.38 16.25
CA LEU A 131 -15.14 -2.47 17.58
C LEU A 131 -14.37 -1.67 18.64
N ASP A 132 -13.04 -1.85 18.70
CA ASP A 132 -12.19 -1.23 19.71
C ASP A 132 -12.10 0.31 19.55
N SER A 133 -12.11 0.81 18.32
CA SER A 133 -11.79 2.22 18.02
C SER A 133 -12.98 3.15 17.97
N GLN A 134 -14.21 2.65 18.16
CA GLN A 134 -15.46 3.42 18.09
C GLN A 134 -15.52 4.36 16.86
N LEU A 135 -14.91 3.94 15.75
CA LEU A 135 -14.93 4.70 14.51
C LEU A 135 -16.38 4.88 14.06
N PRO A 136 -16.79 6.12 13.67
CA PRO A 136 -18.16 6.37 13.27
C PRO A 136 -18.59 5.43 12.14
N SER A 137 -19.83 4.93 12.22
CA SER A 137 -20.44 4.18 11.12
C SER A 137 -20.52 5.12 9.92
N LEU A 138 -19.69 4.91 8.93
CA LEU A 138 -19.82 5.64 7.68
C LEU A 138 -21.04 5.08 6.96
N ASN A 139 -22.03 5.94 6.69
CA ASN A 139 -23.15 5.58 5.85
C ASN A 139 -22.63 5.02 4.54
N SER A 140 -22.99 3.78 4.23
CA SER A 140 -22.68 3.07 2.99
C SER A 140 -23.43 3.71 1.81
N GLY A 141 -23.05 4.94 1.49
CA GLY A 141 -23.57 5.70 0.37
C GLY A 141 -22.71 5.48 -0.87
N LYS A 142 -23.26 4.82 -1.84
CA LYS A 142 -22.80 4.42 -3.19
C LYS A 142 -22.12 3.06 -3.23
N ALA A 143 -22.55 2.25 -4.20
CA ALA A 143 -21.85 1.03 -4.63
C ALA A 143 -20.38 1.38 -4.91
N SER A 144 -19.51 1.00 -3.99
CA SER A 144 -18.09 1.27 -4.06
C SER A 144 -17.49 0.40 -5.16
N ARG A 145 -16.63 0.96 -5.99
CA ARG A 145 -15.85 0.19 -6.96
C ARG A 145 -15.11 -0.93 -6.22
N ALA A 146 -14.84 -2.05 -6.87
CA ALA A 146 -14.12 -3.17 -6.25
C ALA A 146 -12.69 -2.79 -5.82
N ILE A 147 -12.14 -1.76 -6.46
CA ILE A 147 -10.82 -1.19 -6.26
C ILE A 147 -10.94 0.27 -5.86
N GLU A 148 -10.10 0.73 -4.96
CA GLU A 148 -9.99 2.14 -4.58
C GLU A 148 -8.53 2.55 -4.43
N LEU A 149 -8.19 3.74 -4.92
CA LEU A 149 -6.87 4.35 -4.81
C LEU A 149 -6.93 5.46 -3.77
N GLY A 150 -6.02 5.42 -2.81
CA GLY A 150 -5.86 6.45 -1.79
C GLY A 150 -4.50 7.14 -1.88
N ALA A 151 -4.42 8.37 -1.37
CA ALA A 151 -3.17 9.09 -1.25
C ALA A 151 -2.31 8.53 -0.11
N LEU A 152 -1.02 8.31 -0.38
CA LEU A 152 -0.09 7.80 0.62
C LEU A 152 0.36 8.93 1.55
N SER A 153 -0.25 9.01 2.72
CA SER A 153 0.12 10.00 3.73
C SER A 153 1.43 9.64 4.44
N LYS A 154 2.14 10.66 4.93
CA LYS A 154 3.39 10.48 5.70
C LYS A 154 3.24 9.53 6.91
N PRO A 155 2.17 9.59 7.73
CA PRO A 155 1.98 8.64 8.83
C PRO A 155 1.74 7.20 8.36
N LEU A 156 1.00 7.00 7.26
CA LEU A 156 0.77 5.66 6.70
C LEU A 156 2.06 5.09 6.12
N PHE A 157 2.81 5.89 5.34
CA PHE A 157 4.11 5.49 4.83
C PHE A 157 5.09 5.12 5.95
N GLY A 158 5.17 5.92 7.02
CA GLY A 158 6.03 5.62 8.17
C GLY A 158 5.67 4.31 8.88
N ALA A 159 4.39 3.91 8.92
CA ALA A 159 3.97 2.61 9.43
C ALA A 159 4.42 1.47 8.50
N ILE A 160 4.28 1.65 7.17
CA ILE A 160 4.75 0.69 6.17
C ILE A 160 6.27 0.52 6.24
N GLU A 161 7.01 1.63 6.34
CA GLU A 161 8.46 1.60 6.46
C GLU A 161 8.91 0.84 7.72
N ARG A 162 8.25 1.06 8.86
CA ARG A 162 8.54 0.28 10.10
C ARG A 162 8.27 -1.21 9.90
N LEU A 163 7.16 -1.57 9.24
CA LEU A 163 6.84 -2.96 8.97
C LEU A 163 7.96 -3.65 8.16
N ILE A 164 8.38 -3.02 7.05
CA ILE A 164 9.43 -3.58 6.18
C ILE A 164 10.77 -3.64 6.91
N ASN A 165 11.08 -2.66 7.74
CA ASN A 165 12.35 -2.64 8.51
C ASN A 165 12.47 -3.80 9.50
N LEU A 166 11.36 -4.40 9.96
CA LEU A 166 11.39 -5.59 10.81
C LEU A 166 12.02 -6.82 10.12
N LEU A 167 12.11 -6.84 8.79
CA LEU A 167 12.83 -7.91 8.08
C LEU A 167 14.33 -7.94 8.40
N ALA A 168 14.89 -6.84 8.90
CA ALA A 168 16.26 -6.81 9.41
C ALA A 168 16.38 -7.24 10.88
N GLU A 169 15.26 -7.50 11.56
CA GLU A 169 15.17 -7.87 12.98
C GLU A 169 14.20 -9.05 13.15
N PRO A 170 14.54 -10.25 12.61
CA PRO A 170 13.61 -11.40 12.56
C PRO A 170 13.04 -11.80 13.93
N GLU A 171 13.83 -11.67 14.97
CA GLU A 171 13.41 -11.94 16.36
C GLU A 171 12.30 -11.01 16.86
N CYS A 172 12.18 -9.81 16.28
CA CYS A 172 11.15 -8.85 16.63
C CYS A 172 9.82 -9.06 15.87
N ILE A 173 9.86 -9.76 14.73
CA ILE A 173 8.69 -9.97 13.86
C ILE A 173 7.47 -10.54 14.62
N PRO A 174 7.59 -11.61 15.44
CA PRO A 174 6.42 -12.21 16.07
C PRO A 174 5.65 -11.26 17.00
N VAL A 175 6.35 -10.28 17.59
CA VAL A 175 5.76 -9.34 18.54
C VAL A 175 5.38 -8.02 17.88
N LEU A 176 6.28 -7.45 17.08
CA LEU A 176 6.09 -6.09 16.54
C LEU A 176 5.29 -6.06 15.25
N SER A 177 5.39 -7.09 14.39
CA SER A 177 4.67 -7.04 13.11
C SER A 177 3.14 -6.97 13.27
N PRO A 178 2.48 -7.71 14.20
CA PRO A 178 1.04 -7.57 14.40
C PRO A 178 0.64 -6.16 14.89
N LEU A 179 1.46 -5.52 15.70
CA LEU A 179 1.20 -4.17 16.20
C LEU A 179 1.29 -3.13 15.09
N VAL A 180 2.32 -3.23 14.25
CA VAL A 180 2.50 -2.33 13.11
C VAL A 180 1.43 -2.56 12.05
N GLN A 181 1.05 -3.81 11.77
CA GLN A 181 -0.06 -4.12 10.87
C GLN A 181 -1.38 -3.53 11.39
N LYS A 182 -1.64 -3.62 12.70
CA LYS A 182 -2.81 -3.00 13.33
C LYS A 182 -2.80 -1.47 13.14
N GLU A 183 -1.63 -0.82 13.26
CA GLU A 183 -1.50 0.61 12.97
C GLU A 183 -1.79 0.93 11.50
N ILE A 184 -1.24 0.16 10.56
CA ILE A 184 -1.50 0.33 9.12
C ILE A 184 -3.01 0.26 8.84
N VAL A 185 -3.68 -0.80 9.32
CA VAL A 185 -5.13 -0.98 9.15
C VAL A 185 -5.91 0.19 9.75
N PHE A 186 -5.55 0.66 10.95
CA PHE A 186 -6.21 1.80 11.58
C PHE A 186 -6.07 3.08 10.73
N ARG A 187 -4.86 3.35 10.21
CA ARG A 187 -4.61 4.51 9.35
C ARG A 187 -5.41 4.42 8.05
N LEU A 188 -5.46 3.23 7.44
CA LEU A 188 -6.28 2.99 6.25
C LEU A 188 -7.78 3.21 6.52
N LEU A 189 -8.29 2.76 7.67
CA LEU A 189 -9.70 2.98 8.09
C LEU A 189 -10.06 4.46 8.27
N THR A 190 -9.08 5.34 8.47
CA THR A 190 -9.26 6.78 8.64
C THR A 190 -9.04 7.58 7.35
N THR A 191 -8.69 6.93 6.24
CA THR A 191 -8.60 7.55 4.91
C THR A 191 -9.96 7.55 4.19
N GLU A 192 -10.01 8.16 3.00
CA GLU A 192 -11.14 8.07 2.07
C GLU A 192 -11.47 6.63 1.67
N CYS A 193 -10.49 5.71 1.71
CA CYS A 193 -10.68 4.27 1.46
C CYS A 193 -11.26 3.50 2.66
N GLY A 194 -11.46 4.15 3.81
CA GLY A 194 -12.00 3.53 5.03
C GLY A 194 -13.30 2.76 4.84
N PRO A 195 -14.31 3.29 4.11
CA PRO A 195 -15.54 2.55 3.79
C PRO A 195 -15.29 1.23 3.08
N LYS A 196 -14.32 1.20 2.16
CA LYS A 196 -13.92 0.00 1.42
C LYS A 196 -13.31 -1.06 2.35
N ILE A 197 -12.43 -0.65 3.25
CA ILE A 197 -11.76 -1.55 4.18
C ILE A 197 -12.76 -2.15 5.17
N ARG A 198 -13.77 -1.38 5.60
CA ARG A 198 -14.85 -1.90 6.47
C ARG A 198 -15.66 -3.01 5.81
N GLN A 199 -15.80 -3.01 4.47
CA GLN A 199 -16.50 -4.08 3.74
C GLN A 199 -15.80 -5.43 3.88
N ILE A 200 -14.48 -5.45 4.13
CA ILE A 200 -13.73 -6.70 4.36
C ILE A 200 -14.25 -7.41 5.64
N ALA A 201 -14.67 -6.65 6.64
CA ALA A 201 -15.13 -7.16 7.93
C ALA A 201 -16.60 -7.62 7.93
N THR A 202 -17.36 -7.33 6.88
CA THR A 202 -18.77 -7.73 6.75
C THR A 202 -18.92 -8.99 5.92
#